data_ff9d056e0ce1bbd8ebf16f6176adc0d5
#
_entry.id   ff9d056e0ce1bbd8ebf16f6176adc0d5
#
_cell.length_a   1.000
_cell.length_b   1.000
_cell.length_c   1.000
_cell.angle_alpha   90.00
_cell.angle_beta   90.00
_cell.angle_gamma   90.00
#
_symmetry.space_group_name_H-M   'P 1'
#
loop_
_entity.id
_entity.type
_entity.pdbx_description
1 polymer ?
#
loop_
_entity_poly.entity_id
_entity_poly.type
_entity_poly.pdbx_seq_one_letter_code
_entity_poly.pdbx_strand_id
1 'polypeptide(L)'
;MKEVTLNPVVYEWAFERRIAAIEEFLRAGQAVKVVIRPEPRQGSVSEASQRLLDRITARVVPDMGTEASRERDGTNWVMVLSPAD
;
A
#
# COMPACT_ATOMS: atom_id res chain seq x y z
N MET A 1 13.96 3.88 -2.64
CA MET A 1 12.56 3.45 -2.61
C MET A 1 11.83 4.18 -1.48
N LYS A 2 10.68 4.73 -1.80
CA LYS A 2 9.85 5.40 -0.79
C LYS A 2 9.00 4.38 -0.05
N GLU A 3 8.68 4.67 1.20
CA GLU A 3 7.86 3.78 2.02
C GLU A 3 6.63 4.51 2.53
N VAL A 4 5.48 3.85 2.44
CA VAL A 4 4.21 4.33 2.97
C VAL A 4 3.64 3.24 3.86
N THR A 5 3.32 3.59 5.10
CA THR A 5 2.80 2.64 6.08
C THR A 5 1.36 2.98 6.44
N LEU A 6 0.51 1.96 6.48
CA LEU A 6 -0.89 2.12 6.89
C LEU A 6 -1.26 1.05 7.93
N ASN A 7 -2.25 1.39 8.76
CA ASN A 7 -2.94 0.41 9.60
C ASN A 7 -4.04 -0.23 8.74
N PRO A 8 -4.36 -1.53 8.91
CA PRO A 8 -5.45 -2.17 8.15
C PRO A 8 -6.81 -1.50 8.37
N VAL A 9 -7.00 -0.84 9.52
CA VAL A 9 -8.18 -0.03 9.79
C VAL A 9 -7.78 1.42 9.60
N VAL A 10 -8.19 2.02 8.50
CA VAL A 10 -7.79 3.37 8.12
C VAL A 10 -9.03 4.19 7.76
N TYR A 11 -9.08 5.43 8.26
CA TYR A 11 -10.15 6.35 7.89
C TYR A 11 -10.02 6.73 6.42
N GLU A 12 -11.16 7.01 5.78
CA GLU A 12 -11.18 7.32 4.35
C GLU A 12 -10.30 8.52 3.99
N TRP A 13 -10.33 9.59 4.81
CA TRP A 13 -9.49 10.76 4.56
C TRP A 13 -7.99 10.42 4.66
N ALA A 14 -7.62 9.54 5.59
CA ALA A 14 -6.23 9.12 5.73
C ALA A 14 -5.81 8.23 4.57
N PHE A 15 -6.70 7.35 4.13
CA PHE A 15 -6.46 6.51 2.95
C PHE A 15 -6.19 7.40 1.72
N GLU A 16 -7.05 8.40 1.48
CA GLU A 16 -6.89 9.28 0.32
C GLU A 16 -5.58 10.06 0.37
N ARG A 17 -5.14 10.48 1.54
CA ARG A 17 -3.85 11.15 1.70
C ARG A 17 -2.68 10.23 1.35
N ARG A 18 -2.75 8.96 1.76
CA ARG A 18 -1.72 7.98 1.43
C ARG A 18 -1.71 7.66 -0.06
N ILE A 19 -2.89 7.56 -0.68
CA ILE A 19 -3.00 7.36 -2.13
C ILE A 19 -2.34 8.55 -2.86
N ALA A 20 -2.62 9.77 -2.44
CA ALA A 20 -2.02 10.96 -3.07
C ALA A 20 -0.49 10.92 -2.97
N ALA A 21 0.06 10.51 -1.83
CA ALA A 21 1.51 10.37 -1.66
C ALA A 21 2.09 9.29 -2.58
N ILE A 22 1.43 8.14 -2.66
CA ILE A 22 1.85 7.04 -3.54
C ILE A 22 1.87 7.50 -5.00
N GLU A 23 0.80 8.15 -5.43
CA GLU A 23 0.70 8.66 -6.80
C GLU A 23 1.81 9.66 -7.11
N GLU A 24 2.11 10.55 -6.18
CA GLU A 24 3.16 11.54 -6.35
C GLU A 24 4.53 10.88 -6.52
N PHE A 25 4.85 9.89 -5.69
CA PHE A 25 6.10 9.15 -5.80
C PHE A 25 6.21 8.42 -7.14
N LEU A 26 5.14 7.75 -7.55
CA LEU A 26 5.14 7.01 -8.82
C LEU A 26 5.29 7.96 -10.01
N ARG A 27 4.65 9.13 -9.99
CA ARG A 27 4.82 10.14 -11.05
C ARG A 27 6.25 10.65 -11.12
N ALA A 28 6.94 10.68 -9.98
CA ALA A 28 8.33 11.09 -9.92
C ALA A 28 9.30 9.98 -10.33
N GLY A 29 8.79 8.83 -10.76
CA GLY A 29 9.62 7.71 -11.19
C GLY A 29 10.19 6.89 -10.05
N GLN A 30 9.61 6.98 -8.85
CA GLN A 30 10.11 6.28 -7.68
C GLN A 30 9.22 5.10 -7.31
N ALA A 31 9.85 3.96 -7.03
CA ALA A 31 9.14 2.80 -6.51
C ALA A 31 8.69 3.07 -5.07
N VAL A 32 7.55 2.46 -4.69
CA VAL A 32 6.95 2.66 -3.38
C VAL A 32 6.77 1.30 -2.69
N LYS A 33 7.27 1.19 -1.48
CA LYS A 33 7.03 0.05 -0.61
C LYS A 33 5.86 0.40 0.29
N VAL A 34 4.74 -0.30 0.13
CA VAL A 34 3.55 -0.10 0.95
C VAL A 34 3.53 -1.17 2.03
N VAL A 35 3.50 -0.75 3.29
CA VAL A 35 3.49 -1.66 4.44
C VAL A 35 2.17 -1.51 5.17
N ILE A 36 1.43 -2.60 5.29
CA ILE A 36 0.23 -2.64 6.13
C ILE A 36 0.65 -3.26 7.45
N ARG A 37 0.62 -2.44 8.50
CA ARG A 37 1.10 -2.83 9.83
C ARG A 37 -0.05 -2.78 10.83
N PRO A 38 -0.57 -3.96 11.24
CA PRO A 38 -1.64 -3.99 12.25
C PRO A 38 -1.10 -3.65 13.64
N GLU A 39 -1.97 -3.09 14.46
CA GLU A 39 -1.69 -2.89 15.88
C GLU A 39 -1.64 -4.25 16.59
N PRO A 40 -0.81 -4.41 17.63
CA PRO A 40 -0.71 -5.70 18.33
C PRO A 40 -2.02 -6.23 18.88
N ARG A 41 -2.98 -5.34 19.21
CA ARG A 41 -4.27 -5.72 19.80
C ARG A 41 -5.36 -6.02 18.79
N GLN A 42 -5.09 -5.87 17.51
CA GLN A 42 -6.12 -6.05 16.48
C GLN A 42 -6.38 -7.52 16.13
N GLY A 43 -5.58 -8.44 16.66
CA GLY A 43 -5.72 -9.86 16.35
C GLY A 43 -5.36 -10.15 14.90
N SER A 44 -6.03 -11.14 14.29
CA SER A 44 -5.76 -11.52 12.90
C SER A 44 -6.49 -10.58 11.95
N VAL A 45 -5.74 -9.74 11.23
CA VAL A 45 -6.27 -8.79 10.24
C VAL A 45 -5.64 -8.99 8.86
N SER A 46 -5.14 -10.20 8.60
CA SER A 46 -4.47 -10.51 7.32
C SER A 46 -5.39 -10.27 6.13
N GLU A 47 -6.64 -10.68 6.23
CA GLU A 47 -7.62 -10.50 5.17
C GLU A 47 -7.93 -9.01 4.93
N ALA A 48 -8.10 -8.25 6.00
CA ALA A 48 -8.32 -6.80 5.91
C ALA A 48 -7.11 -6.10 5.30
N SER A 49 -5.90 -6.53 5.65
CA SER A 49 -4.67 -5.98 5.10
C SER A 49 -4.58 -6.22 3.60
N GLN A 50 -4.92 -7.43 3.15
CA GLN A 50 -4.91 -7.77 1.73
C GLN A 50 -5.97 -6.98 0.96
N ARG A 51 -7.16 -6.80 1.53
CA ARG A 51 -8.20 -5.99 0.90
C ARG A 51 -7.76 -4.53 0.76
N LEU A 52 -7.04 -4.02 1.75
CA LEU A 52 -6.52 -2.65 1.68
C LEU A 52 -5.49 -2.52 0.56
N LEU A 53 -4.61 -3.51 0.41
CA LEU A 53 -3.66 -3.53 -0.70
C LEU A 53 -4.39 -3.60 -2.06
N ASP A 54 -5.47 -4.38 -2.13
CA ASP A 54 -6.28 -4.46 -3.35
C ASP A 54 -6.92 -3.11 -3.70
N ARG A 55 -7.38 -2.36 -2.68
CA ARG A 55 -7.91 -1.02 -2.89
C ARG A 55 -6.85 -0.07 -3.43
N ILE A 56 -5.63 -0.19 -2.93
CA ILE A 56 -4.53 0.66 -3.40
C ILE A 56 -4.21 0.34 -4.86
N THR A 57 -4.09 -0.95 -5.22
CA THR A 57 -3.80 -1.32 -6.60
C THR A 57 -4.93 -0.89 -7.55
N ALA A 58 -6.18 -0.97 -7.11
CA ALA A 58 -7.31 -0.53 -7.92
C ALA A 58 -7.24 0.96 -8.27
N ARG A 59 -6.56 1.75 -7.44
CA ARG A 59 -6.43 3.20 -7.64
C ARG A 59 -5.23 3.57 -8.51
N VAL A 60 -4.16 2.79 -8.49
CA VAL A 60 -2.89 3.20 -9.12
C VAL A 60 -2.41 2.30 -10.25
N VAL A 61 -2.93 1.08 -10.35
CA VAL A 61 -2.56 0.13 -11.41
C VAL A 61 -3.68 0.09 -12.45
N PRO A 62 -3.38 0.12 -13.75
CA PRO A 62 -2.07 0.18 -14.38
C PRO A 62 -1.56 1.60 -14.69
N ASP A 63 -2.37 2.62 -14.51
CA ASP A 63 -2.11 3.97 -15.01
C ASP A 63 -0.86 4.60 -14.42
N MET A 64 -0.65 4.43 -13.11
CA MET A 64 0.45 5.05 -12.40
C MET A 64 1.63 4.11 -12.19
N GLY A 65 1.38 2.81 -12.21
CA GLY A 65 2.42 1.83 -11.95
C GLY A 65 1.91 0.41 -12.02
N THR A 66 2.75 -0.52 -11.56
CA THR A 66 2.42 -1.94 -11.50
C THR A 66 2.78 -2.50 -10.14
N GLU A 67 2.10 -3.56 -9.75
CA GLU A 67 2.42 -4.27 -8.52
C GLU A 67 3.58 -5.24 -8.83
N ALA A 68 4.76 -4.93 -8.28
CA ALA A 68 5.96 -5.74 -8.51
C ALA A 68 6.02 -6.95 -7.59
N SER A 69 5.56 -6.81 -6.36
CA SER A 69 5.54 -7.92 -5.38
C SER A 69 4.51 -7.66 -4.31
N ARG A 70 4.08 -8.76 -3.69
CA ARG A 70 3.19 -8.71 -2.52
C ARG A 70 3.55 -9.91 -1.66
N GLU A 71 3.95 -9.66 -0.42
CA GLU A 71 4.33 -10.75 0.47
C GLU A 71 4.01 -10.42 1.93
N ARG A 72 3.97 -11.46 2.73
CA ARG A 72 3.75 -11.35 4.15
C ARG A 72 5.09 -11.32 4.87
N ASP A 73 5.21 -10.40 5.85
CA ASP A 73 6.40 -10.28 6.70
C ASP A 73 5.92 -10.27 8.15
N GLY A 74 5.90 -11.43 8.77
CA GLY A 74 5.33 -11.57 10.11
C GLY A 74 3.84 -11.29 10.09
N THR A 75 3.41 -10.26 10.84
CA THR A 75 2.03 -9.80 10.86
C THR A 75 1.77 -8.69 9.84
N ASN A 76 2.82 -8.20 9.19
CA ASN A 76 2.72 -7.14 8.19
C ASN A 76 2.49 -7.72 6.81
N TRP A 77 1.84 -6.93 5.95
CA TRP A 77 1.80 -7.20 4.51
C TRP A 77 2.57 -6.11 3.81
N VAL A 78 3.38 -6.51 2.85
CA VAL A 78 4.28 -5.60 2.12
C VAL A 78 4.02 -5.75 0.64
N MET A 79 3.76 -4.62 -0.02
CA MET A 79 3.57 -4.56 -1.46
C MET A 79 4.55 -3.55 -2.05
N VAL A 80 5.21 -3.91 -3.13
CA VAL A 80 6.06 -2.97 -3.86
C VAL A 80 5.37 -2.58 -5.15
N LEU A 81 5.26 -1.28 -5.36
CA LEU A 81 4.73 -0.70 -6.59
C LEU A 81 5.89 -0.10 -7.38
N SER A 82 5.96 -0.44 -8.66
CA SER A 82 6.94 0.14 -9.58
C SER A 82 6.25 1.18 -10.44
N PRO A 83 6.92 2.32 -10.74
CA PRO A 83 6.29 3.34 -11.56
C PRO A 83 6.05 2.87 -12.97
N ALA A 84 5.02 3.43 -13.60
CA ALA A 84 4.75 3.20 -15.02
C ALA A 84 5.84 3.87 -15.86
N ASP A 85 6.18 3.23 -16.96
CA ASP A 85 7.17 3.78 -17.90
C ASP A 85 6.55 4.85 -18.80
#